data_e396460c8f0efbde4a93475e20600811
#
_entry.id   e396460c8f0efbde4a93475e20600811
#
_cell.length_a   1.000
_cell.length_b   1.000
_cell.length_c   1.000
_cell.angle_alpha   90.00
_cell.angle_beta   90.00
_cell.angle_gamma   90.00
#
_symmetry.space_group_name_H-M   'P 1'
#
loop_
_entity.id
_entity.type
_entity.pdbx_description
1 polymer ?
#
loop_
_entity_poly.entity_id
_entity_poly.type
_entity_poly.pdbx_seq_one_letter_code
_entity_poly.pdbx_strand_id
1 'polypeptide(L)'
;TAVRLDVTKQDQIDAAVAFVKKQGTGLYALVNNAGIGGGGPVLTTPVEDQTSLYQVNVEGVYRVTKAFAPLVVESKGRISTTGSVAGTITTSAYNAYSGSKHWIEAFTDGLALELASKDVLVSVIEPGNYQSHIRRNSVLSAFARVEAAGGKITDKMQKQYEATAAYELTLAKPDAVSAAFMHALFDTNPLRRYVVTPSQEERAFTISTKVKQLVELNQWGPHN
;
A
#
# COMPACT_ATOMS: atom_id res chain seq x y z
N THR A 1 16.63 -12.51 9.86
CA THR A 1 17.30 -12.90 8.61
C THR A 1 16.66 -12.19 7.42
N ALA A 2 17.45 -11.56 6.55
CA ALA A 2 16.96 -10.94 5.32
C ALA A 2 16.87 -12.00 4.21
N VAL A 3 15.76 -11.99 3.48
CA VAL A 3 15.53 -12.83 2.30
C VAL A 3 15.13 -11.90 1.15
N ARG A 4 15.77 -12.07 -0.01
CA ARG A 4 15.39 -11.30 -1.20
C ARG A 4 14.03 -11.79 -1.71
N LEU A 5 13.08 -10.88 -1.87
CA LEU A 5 11.74 -11.19 -2.36
C LEU A 5 11.22 -10.03 -3.22
N ASP A 6 10.98 -10.32 -4.49
CA ASP A 6 10.21 -9.48 -5.40
C ASP A 6 8.78 -10.05 -5.48
N VAL A 7 7.80 -9.28 -5.03
CA VAL A 7 6.40 -9.70 -4.96
C VAL A 7 5.76 -9.97 -6.33
N THR A 8 6.44 -9.61 -7.42
CA THR A 8 6.01 -9.93 -8.79
C THR A 8 6.55 -11.28 -9.28
N LYS A 9 7.44 -11.94 -8.52
CA LYS A 9 8.14 -13.18 -8.88
C LYS A 9 7.68 -14.34 -8.01
N GLN A 10 6.89 -15.25 -8.59
CA GLN A 10 6.30 -16.38 -7.85
C GLN A 10 7.38 -17.31 -7.27
N ASP A 11 8.44 -17.57 -8.01
CA ASP A 11 9.57 -18.39 -7.58
C ASP A 11 10.25 -17.86 -6.31
N GLN A 12 10.40 -16.53 -6.21
CA GLN A 12 10.96 -15.90 -5.01
C GLN A 12 9.98 -15.95 -3.83
N ILE A 13 8.68 -15.83 -4.07
CA ILE A 13 7.64 -15.99 -3.05
C ILE A 13 7.69 -17.42 -2.50
N ASP A 14 7.72 -18.42 -3.38
CA ASP A 14 7.75 -19.83 -3.00
C ASP A 14 9.03 -20.18 -2.21
N ALA A 15 10.18 -19.65 -2.63
CA ALA A 15 11.43 -19.79 -1.91
C ALA A 15 11.38 -19.16 -0.51
N ALA A 16 10.74 -17.99 -0.37
CA ALA A 16 10.57 -17.35 0.92
C ALA A 16 9.63 -18.14 1.85
N VAL A 17 8.54 -18.71 1.33
CA VAL A 17 7.66 -19.62 2.09
C VAL A 17 8.43 -20.85 2.57
N ALA A 18 9.21 -21.47 1.69
CA ALA A 18 10.03 -22.63 2.03
C ALA A 18 11.08 -22.29 3.12
N PHE A 19 11.69 -21.10 3.01
CA PHE A 19 12.61 -20.60 4.03
C PHE A 19 11.93 -20.47 5.40
N VAL A 20 10.73 -19.85 5.47
CA VAL A 20 9.99 -19.68 6.72
C VAL A 20 9.59 -21.04 7.31
N LYS A 21 9.07 -21.97 6.49
CA LYS A 21 8.74 -23.33 6.93
C LYS A 21 9.92 -24.07 7.54
N LYS A 22 11.11 -23.90 6.95
CA LYS A 22 12.36 -24.55 7.44
C LYS A 22 12.77 -24.07 8.83
N GLN A 23 12.32 -22.86 9.28
CA GLN A 23 12.62 -22.39 10.64
C GLN A 23 11.88 -23.21 11.72
N GLY A 24 10.77 -23.85 11.38
CA GLY A 24 10.02 -24.73 12.30
C GLY A 24 9.26 -24.02 13.43
N THR A 25 9.19 -22.67 13.39
CA THR A 25 8.55 -21.86 14.46
C THR A 25 7.16 -21.36 14.09
N GLY A 26 6.66 -21.66 12.86
CA GLY A 26 5.43 -21.10 12.32
C GLY A 26 5.60 -19.65 11.88
N LEU A 27 4.50 -19.00 11.50
CA LEU A 27 4.46 -17.58 11.12
C LEU A 27 3.31 -16.89 11.85
N TYR A 28 3.63 -16.15 12.90
CA TYR A 28 2.62 -15.40 13.64
C TYR A 28 1.99 -14.26 12.85
N ALA A 29 2.78 -13.51 12.06
CA ALA A 29 2.25 -12.36 11.35
C ALA A 29 2.85 -12.20 9.95
N LEU A 30 2.02 -11.74 9.02
CA LEU A 30 2.40 -11.27 7.70
C LEU A 30 2.14 -9.76 7.60
N VAL A 31 3.17 -9.01 7.18
CA VAL A 31 3.02 -7.59 6.83
C VAL A 31 3.26 -7.41 5.34
N ASN A 32 2.21 -7.11 4.59
CA ASN A 32 2.29 -6.72 3.19
C ASN A 32 2.66 -5.24 3.11
N ASN A 33 3.96 -4.94 3.01
CA ASN A 33 4.45 -3.57 2.97
C ASN A 33 5.02 -3.16 1.61
N ALA A 34 5.40 -4.11 0.77
CA ALA A 34 5.91 -3.82 -0.56
C ALA A 34 4.89 -3.02 -1.38
N GLY A 35 5.34 -1.93 -1.98
CA GLY A 35 4.49 -1.07 -2.79
C GLY A 35 5.29 0.02 -3.48
N ILE A 36 4.78 0.48 -4.61
CA ILE A 36 5.36 1.57 -5.39
C ILE A 36 4.36 2.70 -5.54
N GLY A 37 4.88 3.92 -5.67
CA GLY A 37 4.12 5.06 -6.13
C GLY A 37 4.10 5.10 -7.66
N GLY A 38 3.25 5.94 -8.20
CA GLY A 38 3.17 6.13 -9.64
C GLY A 38 1.79 6.59 -10.07
N GLY A 39 1.62 6.64 -11.36
CA GLY A 39 0.43 7.18 -12.00
C GLY A 39 0.69 8.58 -12.54
N GLY A 40 -0.35 9.23 -12.96
CA GLY A 40 -0.34 10.55 -13.57
C GLY A 40 -1.70 10.84 -14.18
N PRO A 41 -1.83 11.95 -14.96
CA PRO A 41 -3.07 12.23 -15.66
C PRO A 41 -3.39 11.13 -16.67
N VAL A 42 -4.65 10.67 -16.69
CA VAL A 42 -5.12 9.57 -17.58
C VAL A 42 -4.79 9.82 -19.04
N LEU A 43 -4.90 11.06 -19.47
CA LEU A 43 -4.72 11.43 -20.89
C LEU A 43 -3.26 11.30 -21.38
N THR A 44 -2.29 11.26 -20.46
CA THR A 44 -0.86 11.32 -20.83
C THR A 44 -0.02 10.21 -20.23
N THR A 45 -0.57 9.45 -19.29
CA THR A 45 0.18 8.36 -18.61
C THR A 45 0.05 7.08 -19.44
N PRO A 46 1.17 6.43 -19.79
CA PRO A 46 1.15 5.14 -20.46
C PRO A 46 0.42 4.07 -19.65
N VAL A 47 -0.29 3.15 -20.32
CA VAL A 47 -1.00 2.04 -19.67
C VAL A 47 -0.04 1.12 -18.91
N GLU A 48 1.18 0.97 -19.40
CA GLU A 48 2.26 0.17 -18.80
C GLU A 48 2.64 0.65 -17.40
N ASP A 49 2.54 1.95 -17.14
CA ASP A 49 2.79 2.54 -15.83
C ASP A 49 1.74 2.08 -14.82
N GLN A 50 0.47 2.08 -15.22
CA GLN A 50 -0.62 1.54 -14.40
C GLN A 50 -0.45 0.04 -14.19
N THR A 51 -0.16 -0.70 -15.25
CA THR A 51 0.05 -2.16 -15.18
C THR A 51 1.15 -2.51 -14.18
N SER A 52 2.31 -1.85 -14.28
CA SER A 52 3.44 -2.07 -13.37
C SER A 52 3.07 -1.78 -11.92
N LEU A 53 2.33 -0.71 -11.68
CA LEU A 53 1.85 -0.33 -10.35
C LEU A 53 0.90 -1.41 -9.77
N TYR A 54 -0.04 -1.90 -10.57
CA TYR A 54 -0.99 -2.92 -10.14
C TYR A 54 -0.32 -4.28 -9.92
N GLN A 55 0.68 -4.64 -10.72
CA GLN A 55 1.46 -5.86 -10.51
C GLN A 55 2.12 -5.91 -9.13
N VAL A 56 2.58 -4.77 -8.61
CA VAL A 56 3.18 -4.69 -7.28
C VAL A 56 2.12 -4.50 -6.20
N ASN A 57 1.30 -3.44 -6.32
CA ASN A 57 0.43 -2.98 -5.24
C ASN A 57 -0.83 -3.84 -5.05
N VAL A 58 -1.27 -4.56 -6.08
CA VAL A 58 -2.49 -5.38 -6.08
C VAL A 58 -2.13 -6.85 -6.15
N GLU A 59 -1.60 -7.29 -7.29
CA GLU A 59 -1.29 -8.70 -7.51
C GLU A 59 -0.18 -9.21 -6.59
N GLY A 60 0.83 -8.38 -6.30
CA GLY A 60 1.90 -8.72 -5.37
C GLY A 60 1.38 -8.97 -3.96
N VAL A 61 0.50 -8.11 -3.45
CA VAL A 61 -0.18 -8.30 -2.15
C VAL A 61 -1.00 -9.60 -2.16
N TYR A 62 -1.76 -9.84 -3.23
CA TYR A 62 -2.57 -11.05 -3.36
C TYR A 62 -1.71 -12.31 -3.37
N ARG A 63 -0.66 -12.37 -4.22
CA ARG A 63 0.26 -13.53 -4.33
C ARG A 63 0.94 -13.84 -2.99
N VAL A 64 1.51 -12.82 -2.35
CA VAL A 64 2.19 -12.99 -1.06
C VAL A 64 1.22 -13.45 0.01
N THR A 65 0.05 -12.82 0.11
CA THR A 65 -0.97 -13.23 1.08
C THR A 65 -1.41 -14.67 0.84
N LYS A 66 -1.73 -15.05 -0.40
CA LYS A 66 -2.13 -16.42 -0.76
C LYS A 66 -1.06 -17.45 -0.37
N ALA A 67 0.21 -17.12 -0.56
CA ALA A 67 1.31 -18.05 -0.27
C ALA A 67 1.59 -18.21 1.23
N PHE A 68 1.50 -17.12 2.01
CA PHE A 68 1.85 -17.12 3.43
C PHE A 68 0.65 -17.31 4.37
N ALA A 69 -0.59 -17.00 3.95
CA ALA A 69 -1.77 -17.11 4.80
C ALA A 69 -1.96 -18.49 5.44
N PRO A 70 -1.68 -19.63 4.78
CA PRO A 70 -1.76 -20.94 5.46
C PRO A 70 -0.92 -21.02 6.73
N LEU A 71 0.30 -20.47 6.74
CA LEU A 71 1.17 -20.46 7.90
C LEU A 71 0.64 -19.55 9.02
N VAL A 72 0.02 -18.43 8.64
CA VAL A 72 -0.61 -17.51 9.61
C VAL A 72 -1.87 -18.13 10.21
N VAL A 73 -2.64 -18.87 9.41
CA VAL A 73 -3.82 -19.63 9.89
C VAL A 73 -3.41 -20.70 10.92
N GLU A 74 -2.35 -21.45 10.64
CA GLU A 74 -1.82 -22.45 11.59
C GLU A 74 -1.45 -21.83 12.94
N SER A 75 -0.96 -20.59 12.93
CA SER A 75 -0.57 -19.85 14.14
C SER A 75 -1.70 -19.04 14.77
N LYS A 76 -2.91 -19.02 14.18
CA LYS A 76 -4.02 -18.11 14.56
C LYS A 76 -3.54 -16.67 14.70
N GLY A 77 -2.78 -16.24 13.72
CA GLY A 77 -1.97 -15.04 13.77
C GLY A 77 -2.63 -13.82 13.16
N ARG A 78 -1.83 -12.99 12.48
CA ARG A 78 -2.28 -11.69 11.98
C ARG A 78 -1.78 -11.38 10.59
N ILE A 79 -2.59 -10.69 9.81
CA ILE A 79 -2.21 -10.14 8.51
C ILE A 79 -2.45 -8.63 8.54
N SER A 80 -1.42 -7.84 8.22
CA SER A 80 -1.54 -6.39 8.12
C SER A 80 -1.00 -5.91 6.79
N THR A 81 -1.71 -4.98 6.15
CA THR A 81 -1.32 -4.46 4.84
C THR A 81 -1.13 -2.94 4.89
N THR A 82 -0.09 -2.45 4.24
CA THR A 82 0.14 -1.02 4.06
C THR A 82 -0.81 -0.46 2.98
N GLY A 83 -1.90 0.12 3.43
CA GLY A 83 -2.81 0.93 2.63
C GLY A 83 -2.26 2.33 2.35
N SER A 84 -3.15 3.30 2.42
CA SER A 84 -2.87 4.75 2.35
C SER A 84 -4.17 5.51 2.58
N VAL A 85 -4.11 6.76 3.02
CA VAL A 85 -5.27 7.69 2.91
C VAL A 85 -5.78 7.78 1.46
N ALA A 86 -4.93 7.52 0.48
CA ALA A 86 -5.32 7.40 -0.93
C ALA A 86 -6.19 6.15 -1.24
N GLY A 87 -6.32 5.20 -0.32
CA GLY A 87 -7.30 4.11 -0.37
C GLY A 87 -8.70 4.53 0.06
N THR A 88 -8.82 5.66 0.73
CA THR A 88 -10.08 6.22 1.22
C THR A 88 -10.57 7.37 0.33
N ILE A 89 -9.63 8.18 -0.19
CA ILE A 89 -9.91 9.34 -1.05
C ILE A 89 -8.97 9.33 -2.26
N THR A 90 -9.25 10.17 -3.25
CA THR A 90 -8.34 10.40 -4.38
C THR A 90 -8.20 11.89 -4.67
N THR A 91 -7.13 12.23 -5.38
CA THR A 91 -6.89 13.59 -5.90
C THR A 91 -6.50 13.51 -7.37
N SER A 92 -6.47 14.65 -8.05
CA SER A 92 -6.08 14.75 -9.45
C SER A 92 -4.72 14.06 -9.71
N ALA A 93 -4.62 13.34 -10.82
CA ALA A 93 -3.43 12.60 -11.27
C ALA A 93 -2.97 11.42 -10.38
N TYR A 94 -3.75 11.05 -9.34
CA TYR A 94 -3.46 9.90 -8.47
C TYR A 94 -4.42 8.73 -8.67
N ASN A 95 -5.23 8.73 -9.73
CA ASN A 95 -6.27 7.73 -9.97
C ASN A 95 -5.75 6.28 -9.95
N ALA A 96 -4.66 5.95 -10.65
CA ALA A 96 -4.11 4.61 -10.67
C ALA A 96 -3.59 4.17 -9.27
N TYR A 97 -2.83 5.04 -8.59
CA TYR A 97 -2.32 4.75 -7.25
C TYR A 97 -3.47 4.61 -6.24
N SER A 98 -4.40 5.58 -6.23
CA SER A 98 -5.58 5.52 -5.35
C SER A 98 -6.44 4.30 -5.65
N GLY A 99 -6.64 3.94 -6.92
CA GLY A 99 -7.34 2.71 -7.31
C GLY A 99 -6.69 1.47 -6.72
N SER A 100 -5.35 1.36 -6.77
CA SER A 100 -4.62 0.26 -6.16
C SER A 100 -4.78 0.22 -4.63
N LYS A 101 -4.85 1.38 -3.98
CA LYS A 101 -5.04 1.47 -2.53
C LYS A 101 -6.50 1.25 -2.10
N HIS A 102 -7.49 1.66 -2.89
CA HIS A 102 -8.90 1.28 -2.69
C HIS A 102 -9.11 -0.24 -2.83
N TRP A 103 -8.38 -0.89 -3.74
CA TRP A 103 -8.40 -2.35 -3.82
C TRP A 103 -7.92 -3.00 -2.51
N ILE A 104 -6.88 -2.45 -1.85
CA ILE A 104 -6.40 -2.94 -0.55
C ILE A 104 -7.48 -2.84 0.53
N GLU A 105 -8.29 -1.78 0.52
CA GLU A 105 -9.42 -1.63 1.46
C GLU A 105 -10.44 -2.77 1.28
N ALA A 106 -10.90 -2.98 0.04
CA ALA A 106 -11.83 -4.06 -0.28
C ALA A 106 -11.23 -5.45 0.01
N PHE A 107 -9.96 -5.64 -0.33
CA PHE A 107 -9.22 -6.88 -0.05
C PHE A 107 -9.12 -7.17 1.45
N THR A 108 -8.82 -6.15 2.25
CA THR A 108 -8.75 -6.26 3.72
C THR A 108 -10.09 -6.68 4.31
N ASP A 109 -11.19 -6.07 3.86
CA ASP A 109 -12.53 -6.42 4.34
C ASP A 109 -12.90 -7.85 3.96
N GLY A 110 -12.71 -8.22 2.70
CA GLY A 110 -12.98 -9.58 2.22
C GLY A 110 -12.16 -10.63 2.97
N LEU A 111 -10.85 -10.41 3.09
CA LEU A 111 -9.94 -11.32 3.78
C LEU A 111 -10.27 -11.45 5.27
N ALA A 112 -10.66 -10.35 5.92
CA ALA A 112 -11.07 -10.39 7.33
C ALA A 112 -12.32 -11.24 7.55
N LEU A 113 -13.29 -11.18 6.65
CA LEU A 113 -14.49 -12.02 6.69
C LEU A 113 -14.16 -13.49 6.42
N GLU A 114 -13.31 -13.74 5.42
CA GLU A 114 -12.88 -15.09 5.01
C GLU A 114 -12.12 -15.82 6.15
N LEU A 115 -11.26 -15.08 6.86
CA LEU A 115 -10.40 -15.66 7.89
C LEU A 115 -10.96 -15.56 9.32
N ALA A 116 -12.13 -14.95 9.53
CA ALA A 116 -12.74 -14.81 10.84
C ALA A 116 -12.93 -16.16 11.57
N SER A 117 -13.39 -17.19 10.86
CA SER A 117 -13.56 -18.55 11.42
C SER A 117 -12.25 -19.31 11.67
N LYS A 118 -11.11 -18.72 11.30
CA LYS A 118 -9.77 -19.25 11.48
C LYS A 118 -9.00 -18.55 12.61
N ASP A 119 -9.66 -17.66 13.35
CA ASP A 119 -9.06 -16.84 14.41
C ASP A 119 -7.88 -15.97 13.91
N VAL A 120 -7.86 -15.59 12.63
CA VAL A 120 -6.86 -14.69 12.07
C VAL A 120 -7.41 -13.27 12.00
N LEU A 121 -6.68 -12.33 12.61
CA LEU A 121 -7.06 -10.92 12.58
C LEU A 121 -6.37 -10.20 11.41
N VAL A 122 -7.16 -9.42 10.66
CA VAL A 122 -6.70 -8.73 9.47
C VAL A 122 -6.87 -7.23 9.65
N SER A 123 -5.82 -6.46 9.33
CA SER A 123 -5.81 -5.01 9.48
C SER A 123 -5.19 -4.32 8.26
N VAL A 124 -5.61 -3.08 8.02
CA VAL A 124 -4.95 -2.17 7.10
C VAL A 124 -4.46 -0.93 7.85
N ILE A 125 -3.23 -0.52 7.53
CA ILE A 125 -2.66 0.74 8.02
C ILE A 125 -2.68 1.71 6.84
N GLU A 126 -3.31 2.87 7.03
CA GLU A 126 -3.53 3.90 6.01
C GLU A 126 -2.68 5.15 6.33
N PRO A 127 -1.38 5.15 5.96
CA PRO A 127 -0.54 6.31 6.17
C PRO A 127 -0.97 7.49 5.31
N GLY A 128 -0.85 8.68 5.89
CA GLY A 128 -0.84 9.94 5.17
C GLY A 128 0.55 10.31 4.67
N ASN A 129 0.86 11.59 4.69
CA ASN A 129 2.06 12.18 4.13
C ASN A 129 3.28 12.06 5.07
N TYR A 130 3.84 10.87 5.18
CA TYR A 130 5.06 10.63 5.94
C TYR A 130 6.31 10.57 5.08
N GLN A 131 7.46 10.74 5.72
CA GLN A 131 8.77 10.55 5.10
C GLN A 131 8.90 9.11 4.59
N SER A 132 9.17 8.96 3.31
CA SER A 132 9.43 7.67 2.65
C SER A 132 10.14 7.91 1.32
N HIS A 133 10.63 6.84 0.70
CA HIS A 133 11.29 6.94 -0.62
C HIS A 133 10.31 6.77 -1.79
N ILE A 134 9.01 6.66 -1.52
CA ILE A 134 8.03 6.26 -2.54
C ILE A 134 7.95 7.25 -3.70
N ARG A 135 8.04 8.57 -3.41
CA ARG A 135 7.94 9.61 -4.45
C ARG A 135 9.19 9.66 -5.31
N ARG A 136 10.38 9.72 -4.70
CA ARG A 136 11.64 9.75 -5.46
C ARG A 136 11.86 8.46 -6.23
N ASN A 137 11.45 7.30 -5.71
CA ASN A 137 11.51 6.04 -6.43
C ASN A 137 10.58 6.03 -7.66
N SER A 138 9.42 6.71 -7.60
CA SER A 138 8.56 6.92 -8.76
C SER A 138 9.25 7.75 -9.85
N VAL A 139 9.99 8.79 -9.45
CA VAL A 139 10.79 9.59 -10.40
C VAL A 139 11.91 8.76 -11.02
N LEU A 140 12.63 7.98 -10.23
CA LEU A 140 13.67 7.06 -10.72
C LEU A 140 13.12 6.00 -11.69
N SER A 141 11.94 5.48 -11.42
CA SER A 141 11.26 4.56 -12.34
C SER A 141 10.92 5.24 -13.67
N ALA A 142 10.51 6.52 -13.64
CA ALA A 142 10.31 7.30 -14.87
C ALA A 142 11.62 7.53 -15.63
N PHE A 143 12.73 7.77 -14.93
CA PHE A 143 14.08 7.89 -15.55
C PHE A 143 14.45 6.60 -16.26
N ALA A 144 14.34 5.45 -15.57
CA ALA A 144 14.67 4.16 -16.17
C ALA A 144 13.87 3.89 -17.46
N ARG A 145 12.61 4.32 -17.53
CA ARG A 145 11.81 4.19 -18.76
C ARG A 145 12.30 5.09 -19.89
N VAL A 146 12.68 6.33 -19.58
CA VAL A 146 13.24 7.26 -20.57
C VAL A 146 14.53 6.67 -21.16
N GLU A 147 15.41 6.14 -20.33
CA GLU A 147 16.66 5.53 -20.75
C GLU A 147 16.43 4.25 -21.58
N ALA A 148 15.49 3.39 -21.14
CA ALA A 148 15.11 2.18 -21.86
C ALA A 148 14.51 2.48 -23.26
N ALA A 149 13.87 3.64 -23.42
CA ALA A 149 13.39 4.14 -24.72
C ALA A 149 14.47 4.86 -25.55
N GLY A 150 15.74 4.84 -25.12
CA GLY A 150 16.87 5.52 -25.80
C GLY A 150 16.90 7.02 -25.57
N GLY A 151 16.09 7.56 -24.67
CA GLY A 151 16.10 8.96 -24.28
C GLY A 151 17.21 9.29 -23.29
N LYS A 152 17.34 10.58 -22.98
CA LYS A 152 18.30 11.09 -21.98
C LYS A 152 17.57 11.78 -20.84
N ILE A 153 18.07 11.64 -19.64
CA ILE A 153 17.59 12.39 -18.48
C ILE A 153 17.98 13.86 -18.67
N THR A 154 16.98 14.72 -18.68
CA THR A 154 17.16 16.17 -18.85
C THR A 154 17.48 16.84 -17.52
N ASP A 155 18.09 18.03 -17.54
CA ASP A 155 18.33 18.84 -16.35
C ASP A 155 17.03 19.16 -15.60
N LYS A 156 15.92 19.34 -16.32
CA LYS A 156 14.60 19.55 -15.72
C LYS A 156 14.16 18.33 -14.91
N MET A 157 14.35 17.12 -15.42
CA MET A 157 14.01 15.88 -14.74
C MET A 157 14.90 15.69 -13.51
N GLN A 158 16.20 15.97 -13.63
CA GLN A 158 17.13 15.89 -12.52
C GLN A 158 16.75 16.86 -11.38
N LYS A 159 16.44 18.13 -11.72
CA LYS A 159 15.94 19.11 -10.75
C LYS A 159 14.64 18.67 -10.07
N GLN A 160 13.74 18.01 -10.80
CA GLN A 160 12.50 17.46 -10.22
C GLN A 160 12.81 16.36 -9.21
N TYR A 161 13.75 15.48 -9.50
CA TYR A 161 14.19 14.44 -8.55
C TYR A 161 14.77 15.05 -7.27
N GLU A 162 15.67 16.03 -7.41
CA GLU A 162 16.29 16.72 -6.28
C GLU A 162 15.26 17.45 -5.41
N ALA A 163 14.31 18.15 -6.05
CA ALA A 163 13.21 18.82 -5.35
C ALA A 163 12.30 17.80 -4.61
N THR A 164 12.03 16.66 -5.25
CA THR A 164 11.25 15.57 -4.61
C THR A 164 11.97 14.99 -3.41
N ALA A 165 13.27 14.72 -3.53
CA ALA A 165 14.09 14.19 -2.45
C ALA A 165 14.19 15.20 -1.27
N ALA A 166 14.36 16.48 -1.57
CA ALA A 166 14.37 17.55 -0.57
C ALA A 166 13.02 17.66 0.15
N TYR A 167 11.91 17.60 -0.60
CA TYR A 167 10.56 17.63 -0.03
C TYR A 167 10.31 16.43 0.92
N GLU A 168 10.73 15.22 0.54
CA GLU A 168 10.58 14.03 1.41
C GLU A 168 11.25 14.23 2.77
N LEU A 169 12.37 14.93 2.83
CA LEU A 169 13.09 15.21 4.08
C LEU A 169 12.36 16.21 5.01
N THR A 170 11.42 16.99 4.48
CA THR A 170 10.59 17.91 5.28
C THR A 170 9.41 17.23 5.95
N LEU A 171 9.07 16.02 5.53
CA LEU A 171 7.93 15.28 6.05
C LEU A 171 8.21 14.67 7.43
N ALA A 172 7.17 14.45 8.21
CA ALA A 172 7.26 13.77 9.49
C ALA A 172 7.78 12.33 9.33
N LYS A 173 8.59 11.88 10.28
CA LYS A 173 9.04 10.49 10.34
C LYS A 173 7.86 9.54 10.57
N PRO A 174 7.90 8.30 10.05
CA PRO A 174 6.77 7.37 10.11
C PRO A 174 6.62 6.63 11.46
N ASP A 175 7.05 7.22 12.58
CA ASP A 175 7.02 6.57 13.89
C ASP A 175 5.60 6.20 14.31
N ALA A 176 4.62 7.09 14.03
CA ALA A 176 3.20 6.81 14.29
C ALA A 176 2.67 5.65 13.42
N VAL A 177 3.18 5.50 12.20
CA VAL A 177 2.83 4.36 11.33
C VAL A 177 3.39 3.07 11.90
N SER A 178 4.64 3.08 12.37
CA SER A 178 5.25 1.94 13.05
C SER A 178 4.48 1.54 14.31
N ALA A 179 4.07 2.52 15.12
CA ALA A 179 3.25 2.28 16.30
C ALA A 179 1.88 1.66 15.95
N ALA A 180 1.25 2.09 14.86
CA ALA A 180 0.00 1.48 14.37
C ALA A 180 0.19 0.01 13.96
N PHE A 181 1.31 -0.33 13.28
CA PHE A 181 1.64 -1.73 12.99
C PHE A 181 1.86 -2.53 14.27
N MET A 182 2.59 -1.98 15.26
CA MET A 182 2.79 -2.67 16.54
C MET A 182 1.46 -2.96 17.24
N HIS A 183 0.54 -2.00 17.27
CA HIS A 183 -0.80 -2.19 17.81
C HIS A 183 -1.58 -3.25 17.01
N ALA A 184 -1.61 -3.16 15.68
CA ALA A 184 -2.30 -4.13 14.84
C ALA A 184 -1.79 -5.56 15.01
N LEU A 185 -0.48 -5.73 15.26
CA LEU A 185 0.16 -7.03 15.34
C LEU A 185 0.16 -7.63 16.75
N PHE A 186 0.16 -6.82 17.81
CA PHE A 186 0.44 -7.32 19.16
C PHE A 186 -0.59 -6.93 20.22
N ASP A 187 -1.51 -5.98 19.93
CA ASP A 187 -2.56 -5.63 20.88
C ASP A 187 -3.63 -6.73 20.94
N THR A 188 -4.30 -6.84 22.07
CA THR A 188 -5.39 -7.81 22.28
C THR A 188 -6.64 -7.47 21.49
N ASN A 189 -6.87 -6.17 21.19
CA ASN A 189 -8.03 -5.65 20.47
C ASN A 189 -7.61 -4.77 19.28
N PRO A 190 -6.96 -5.32 18.24
CA PRO A 190 -6.53 -4.53 17.11
C PRO A 190 -7.73 -3.99 16.33
N LEU A 191 -7.57 -2.80 15.74
CA LEU A 191 -8.53 -2.25 14.80
C LEU A 191 -8.36 -2.90 13.42
N ARG A 192 -9.43 -2.93 12.63
CA ARG A 192 -9.33 -3.32 11.22
C ARG A 192 -8.66 -2.24 10.38
N ARG A 193 -8.90 -0.95 10.72
CA ARG A 193 -8.35 0.22 9.99
C ARG A 193 -7.67 1.20 10.91
N TYR A 194 -6.50 1.65 10.46
CA TYR A 194 -5.70 2.66 11.14
C TYR A 194 -5.39 3.80 10.18
N VAL A 195 -6.20 4.86 10.19
CA VAL A 195 -5.89 6.10 9.47
C VAL A 195 -4.85 6.87 10.28
N VAL A 196 -3.63 6.94 9.77
CA VAL A 196 -2.49 7.55 10.45
C VAL A 196 -1.99 8.73 9.64
N THR A 197 -2.23 9.94 10.11
CA THR A 197 -1.83 11.19 9.44
C THR A 197 -0.87 12.00 10.31
N PRO A 198 0.09 12.73 9.71
CA PRO A 198 1.05 13.54 10.47
C PRO A 198 0.44 14.79 11.07
N SER A 199 -0.75 15.21 10.62
CA SER A 199 -1.41 16.40 11.12
C SER A 199 -2.92 16.24 11.25
N GLN A 200 -3.54 17.10 12.05
CA GLN A 200 -5.00 17.15 12.21
C GLN A 200 -5.68 17.65 10.92
N GLU A 201 -5.04 18.55 10.20
CA GLU A 201 -5.55 19.10 8.93
C GLU A 201 -5.66 18.01 7.87
N GLU A 202 -4.63 17.18 7.71
CA GLU A 202 -4.65 16.05 6.76
C GLU A 202 -5.72 15.03 7.16
N ARG A 203 -5.85 14.75 8.45
CA ARG A 203 -6.91 13.88 8.97
C ARG A 203 -8.29 14.45 8.67
N ALA A 204 -8.51 15.73 8.96
CA ALA A 204 -9.79 16.39 8.73
C ALA A 204 -10.13 16.42 7.23
N PHE A 205 -9.15 16.70 6.37
CA PHE A 205 -9.32 16.65 4.91
C PHE A 205 -9.75 15.25 4.44
N THR A 206 -9.05 14.20 4.91
CA THR A 206 -9.37 12.81 4.54
C THR A 206 -10.79 12.44 4.95
N ILE A 207 -11.18 12.72 6.20
CA ILE A 207 -12.51 12.40 6.72
C ILE A 207 -13.59 13.21 6.01
N SER A 208 -13.42 14.52 5.85
CA SER A 208 -14.42 15.38 5.21
C SER A 208 -14.64 15.02 3.73
N THR A 209 -13.57 14.64 3.02
CA THR A 209 -13.67 14.19 1.64
C THR A 209 -14.45 12.88 1.55
N LYS A 210 -14.22 11.94 2.48
CA LYS A 210 -14.97 10.68 2.53
C LYS A 210 -16.44 10.91 2.85
N VAL A 211 -16.74 11.82 3.77
CA VAL A 211 -18.13 12.19 4.10
C VAL A 211 -18.85 12.79 2.88
N LYS A 212 -18.19 13.66 2.12
CA LYS A 212 -18.76 14.20 0.86
C LYS A 212 -19.10 13.08 -0.13
N GLN A 213 -18.20 12.13 -0.33
CA GLN A 213 -18.45 10.97 -1.21
C GLN A 213 -19.67 10.14 -0.74
N LEU A 214 -19.85 9.97 0.58
CA LEU A 214 -21.02 9.28 1.13
C LEU A 214 -22.32 10.07 0.88
N VAL A 215 -22.28 11.41 0.94
CA VAL A 215 -23.42 12.26 0.59
C VAL A 215 -23.76 12.14 -0.90
N GLU A 216 -22.75 12.14 -1.78
CA GLU A 216 -22.95 11.96 -3.23
C GLU A 216 -23.66 10.64 -3.57
N LEU A 217 -23.36 9.55 -2.84
CA LEU A 217 -24.03 8.26 -3.02
C LEU A 217 -25.55 8.32 -2.75
N ASN A 218 -26.02 9.30 -1.97
CA ASN A 218 -27.42 9.45 -1.58
C ASN A 218 -28.16 10.55 -2.37
N GLN A 219 -27.51 11.17 -3.36
CA GLN A 219 -28.15 12.25 -4.15
C GLN A 219 -28.98 11.74 -5.33
N TRP A 220 -28.91 10.45 -5.65
CA TRP A 220 -29.65 9.85 -6.76
C TRP A 220 -30.35 8.58 -6.30
N GLY A 221 -31.66 8.51 -6.52
CA GLY A 221 -32.46 7.31 -6.28
C GLY A 221 -33.94 7.60 -6.11
N PRO A 222 -34.82 6.61 -6.34
CA PRO A 222 -36.29 6.76 -6.22
C PRO A 222 -36.76 6.98 -4.79
N HIS A 223 -35.89 6.93 -3.81
CA HIS A 223 -36.20 7.05 -2.38
C HIS A 223 -35.58 8.30 -1.73
N ASN A 224 -35.10 9.27 -2.52
CA ASN A 224 -34.59 10.56 -2.03
C ASN A 224 -35.71 11.59 -2.02
#